data_eca3a84daba3abba57883ceb4aa9aba6
#
_entry.id   eca3a84daba3abba57883ceb4aa9aba6
#
_cell.length_a   1.000
_cell.length_b   1.000
_cell.length_c   1.000
_cell.angle_alpha   90.00
_cell.angle_beta   90.00
_cell.angle_gamma   90.00
#
_symmetry.space_group_name_H-M   'P 1'
#
loop_
_entity.id
_entity.type
_entity.pdbx_description
1 polymer ?
#
loop_
_entity_poly.entity_id
_entity_poly.type
_entity_poly.pdbx_seq_one_letter_code
_entity_poly.pdbx_strand_id
1 'polypeptide(L)'
;MPNTPSWQPKSAWTITALLTGLSTINFLDKIVLGMVAVPLMAEMHLSPAQFGFVAGSFFWLFSTSTVLVGFLSNRVPTRWILLAMGASWALLQIPQAFATSASALLLCRVVLGAAEGPSFPVSVHSLFKWFPDHMRSLPVAVINQGAVAGMVLAGLLIPAISQRWGWRTNFFVLAVVGALWCALWLAFGREGSLDVMRRTPHEPASAGAAAAPLPYRRILTDASVLSVFLLGFVAYWLLGQTITWLPTYLEKGLGFGSVASGRLFALVIAFAAPVNIGLSALSQRMLRQGATSREARARLTSVLMIAGALLFFAMAAIDLTPMQKVFCYAVAAALSTFCLTLAPAMLAEMVPLAQRGSVIAINTAVASLGAAIGPALIGRIVESYAPTGAHAYEIAIAVTAALLVVAALVALRWLHPERSLHTRGEATAPLTA
;
A
#
# COMPACT_ATOMS: atom_id res chain seq x y z
N MET A 1 -23.22 -36.36 18.51
CA MET A 1 -23.27 -35.17 17.62
C MET A 1 -21.91 -34.49 17.68
N PRO A 2 -21.13 -34.34 16.62
CA PRO A 2 -19.89 -33.61 16.67
C PRO A 2 -20.23 -32.16 16.95
N ASN A 3 -19.58 -31.58 17.97
CA ASN A 3 -19.70 -30.17 18.35
C ASN A 3 -19.45 -29.30 17.13
N THR A 4 -20.48 -28.68 16.56
CA THR A 4 -20.31 -27.59 15.60
C THR A 4 -19.46 -26.54 16.27
N PRO A 5 -18.30 -26.13 15.70
CA PRO A 5 -17.46 -25.11 16.30
C PRO A 5 -18.28 -23.83 16.39
N SER A 6 -18.66 -23.44 17.61
CA SER A 6 -19.36 -22.20 17.86
C SER A 6 -18.39 -21.03 17.56
N TRP A 7 -18.88 -20.01 16.87
CA TRP A 7 -18.13 -18.79 16.67
C TRP A 7 -17.66 -18.22 18.02
N GLN A 8 -16.36 -17.97 18.13
CA GLN A 8 -15.72 -17.48 19.35
C GLN A 8 -15.37 -15.98 19.22
N PRO A 9 -16.31 -15.06 19.51
CA PRO A 9 -16.13 -13.63 19.25
C PRO A 9 -14.92 -13.03 19.97
N LYS A 10 -14.70 -13.39 21.24
CA LYS A 10 -13.56 -12.87 22.02
C LYS A 10 -12.22 -13.23 21.36
N SER A 11 -12.02 -14.49 20.99
CA SER A 11 -10.79 -14.95 20.34
C SER A 11 -10.64 -14.31 18.96
N ALA A 12 -11.71 -14.22 18.17
CA ALA A 12 -11.69 -13.61 16.85
C ALA A 12 -11.25 -12.12 16.90
N TRP A 13 -11.77 -11.35 17.86
CA TRP A 13 -11.38 -9.95 18.03
C TRP A 13 -10.00 -9.78 18.65
N THR A 14 -9.55 -10.71 19.51
CA THR A 14 -8.15 -10.72 19.99
C THR A 14 -7.19 -10.92 18.82
N ILE A 15 -7.46 -11.87 17.93
CA ILE A 15 -6.64 -12.07 16.73
C ILE A 15 -6.69 -10.83 15.82
N THR A 16 -7.86 -10.23 15.63
CA THR A 16 -7.99 -8.97 14.88
C THR A 16 -7.11 -7.87 15.45
N ALA A 17 -7.11 -7.68 16.77
CA ALA A 17 -6.28 -6.68 17.44
C ALA A 17 -4.79 -6.95 17.25
N LEU A 18 -4.34 -8.21 17.38
CA LEU A 18 -2.95 -8.60 17.13
C LEU A 18 -2.53 -8.37 15.67
N LEU A 19 -3.40 -8.69 14.71
CA LEU A 19 -3.14 -8.44 13.29
C LEU A 19 -3.14 -6.95 12.94
N THR A 20 -3.96 -6.16 13.63
CA THR A 20 -3.94 -4.68 13.53
C THR A 20 -2.62 -4.13 14.07
N GLY A 21 -2.15 -4.64 15.21
CA GLY A 21 -0.83 -4.31 15.76
C GLY A 21 0.30 -4.68 14.79
N LEU A 22 0.23 -5.85 14.15
CA LEU A 22 1.20 -6.26 13.12
C LEU A 22 1.18 -5.29 11.92
N SER A 23 0.00 -4.90 11.45
CA SER A 23 -0.14 -3.90 10.38
C SER A 23 0.46 -2.54 10.78
N THR A 24 0.28 -2.14 12.04
CA THR A 24 0.87 -0.91 12.59
C THR A 24 2.40 -0.96 12.56
N ILE A 25 3.00 -2.04 13.03
CA ILE A 25 4.46 -2.26 12.99
C ILE A 25 4.97 -2.24 11.55
N ASN A 26 4.30 -2.96 10.65
CA ASN A 26 4.67 -3.04 9.24
C ASN A 26 4.80 -1.65 8.58
N PHE A 27 3.88 -0.73 8.88
CA PHE A 27 3.94 0.62 8.33
C PHE A 27 4.91 1.55 9.08
N LEU A 28 5.17 1.32 10.36
CA LEU A 28 6.27 1.97 11.07
C LEU A 28 7.61 1.64 10.43
N ASP A 29 7.86 0.36 10.12
CA ASP A 29 9.10 -0.14 9.52
C ASP A 29 9.31 0.40 8.09
N LYS A 30 8.24 0.54 7.32
CA LYS A 30 8.30 1.12 5.97
C LYS A 30 8.74 2.58 5.97
N ILE A 31 8.28 3.34 6.96
CA ILE A 31 8.42 4.80 6.98
C ILE A 31 9.66 5.24 7.73
N VAL A 32 10.18 4.43 8.66
CA VAL A 32 11.32 4.83 9.50
C VAL A 32 12.47 5.41 8.70
N LEU A 33 12.83 4.80 7.56
CA LEU A 33 13.94 5.28 6.74
C LEU A 33 13.71 6.68 6.19
N GLY A 34 12.50 6.99 5.71
CA GLY A 34 12.14 8.33 5.24
C GLY A 34 12.14 9.38 6.35
N MET A 35 11.72 9.00 7.58
CA MET A 35 11.71 9.89 8.72
C MET A 35 13.10 10.23 9.24
N VAL A 36 14.06 9.31 9.09
CA VAL A 36 15.46 9.52 9.51
C VAL A 36 16.38 9.88 8.34
N ALA A 37 15.81 10.18 7.16
CA ALA A 37 16.57 10.42 5.93
C ALA A 37 17.66 11.48 6.08
N VAL A 38 17.33 12.61 6.71
CA VAL A 38 18.28 13.74 6.86
C VAL A 38 19.51 13.36 7.68
N PRO A 39 19.39 12.90 8.95
CA PRO A 39 20.56 12.53 9.72
C PRO A 39 21.28 11.29 9.15
N LEU A 40 20.55 10.36 8.54
CA LEU A 40 21.13 9.17 7.92
C LEU A 40 22.00 9.52 6.71
N MET A 41 21.50 10.34 5.78
CA MET A 41 22.28 10.80 4.62
C MET A 41 23.52 11.58 5.06
N ALA A 42 23.39 12.44 6.08
CA ALA A 42 24.50 13.23 6.57
C ALA A 42 25.61 12.34 7.18
N GLU A 43 25.25 11.35 8.01
CA GLU A 43 26.21 10.49 8.68
C GLU A 43 26.86 9.46 7.77
N MET A 44 26.09 8.90 6.84
CA MET A 44 26.58 7.88 5.91
C MET A 44 27.11 8.48 4.59
N HIS A 45 27.17 9.80 4.48
CA HIS A 45 27.61 10.54 3.28
C HIS A 45 26.88 10.10 2.00
N LEU A 46 25.57 9.81 2.10
CA LEU A 46 24.76 9.37 0.96
C LEU A 46 24.24 10.58 0.17
N SER A 47 24.37 10.49 -1.15
CA SER A 47 23.66 11.43 -2.02
C SER A 47 22.15 11.15 -2.02
N PRO A 48 21.30 12.12 -2.39
CA PRO A 48 19.87 11.90 -2.56
C PRO A 48 19.53 10.75 -3.51
N ALA A 49 20.27 10.57 -4.60
CA ALA A 49 20.08 9.45 -5.53
C ALA A 49 20.37 8.09 -4.86
N GLN A 50 21.46 7.99 -4.12
CA GLN A 50 21.82 6.78 -3.38
C GLN A 50 20.78 6.44 -2.30
N PHE A 51 20.34 7.45 -1.53
CA PHE A 51 19.31 7.27 -0.52
C PHE A 51 17.98 6.81 -1.15
N GLY A 52 17.53 7.45 -2.22
CA GLY A 52 16.31 7.07 -2.94
C GLY A 52 16.36 5.64 -3.49
N PHE A 53 17.54 5.21 -3.99
CA PHE A 53 17.77 3.87 -4.47
C PHE A 53 17.66 2.83 -3.34
N VAL A 54 18.29 3.10 -2.19
CA VAL A 54 18.20 2.24 -0.99
C VAL A 54 16.75 2.18 -0.48
N ALA A 55 16.04 3.32 -0.42
CA ALA A 55 14.66 3.35 0.03
C ALA A 55 13.71 2.55 -0.90
N GLY A 56 13.87 2.71 -2.23
CA GLY A 56 13.10 1.98 -3.23
C GLY A 56 13.36 0.47 -3.25
N SER A 57 14.57 0.04 -2.87
CA SER A 57 14.97 -1.37 -2.87
C SER A 57 14.11 -2.27 -1.98
N PHE A 58 13.44 -1.71 -0.99
CA PHE A 58 12.45 -2.39 -0.17
C PHE A 58 11.36 -3.09 -1.01
N PHE A 59 10.96 -2.48 -2.11
CA PHE A 59 9.88 -3.01 -2.95
C PHE A 59 10.35 -4.04 -4.00
N TRP A 60 11.65 -4.32 -4.14
CA TRP A 60 12.17 -5.20 -5.20
C TRP A 60 11.66 -6.63 -5.09
N LEU A 61 11.68 -7.19 -3.90
CA LEU A 61 11.21 -8.55 -3.64
C LEU A 61 9.83 -8.60 -2.98
N PHE A 62 9.24 -7.44 -2.69
CA PHE A 62 7.96 -7.31 -1.99
C PHE A 62 6.83 -8.11 -2.68
N SER A 63 6.65 -7.94 -3.99
CA SER A 63 5.59 -8.62 -4.73
C SER A 63 5.89 -10.10 -4.96
N THR A 64 7.14 -10.44 -5.27
CA THR A 64 7.54 -11.83 -5.48
C THR A 64 7.34 -12.65 -4.22
N SER A 65 7.75 -12.13 -3.07
CA SER A 65 7.54 -12.80 -1.78
C SER A 65 6.05 -12.91 -1.42
N THR A 66 5.25 -11.89 -1.73
CA THR A 66 3.79 -11.90 -1.52
C THR A 66 3.15 -13.09 -2.22
N VAL A 67 3.51 -13.34 -3.48
CA VAL A 67 3.01 -14.48 -4.27
C VAL A 67 3.50 -15.79 -3.68
N LEU A 68 4.80 -15.94 -3.44
CA LEU A 68 5.38 -17.20 -2.94
C LEU A 68 4.81 -17.60 -1.57
N VAL A 69 4.76 -16.66 -0.63
CA VAL A 69 4.23 -16.92 0.72
C VAL A 69 2.70 -17.06 0.70
N GLY A 70 2.02 -16.41 -0.25
CA GLY A 70 0.59 -16.63 -0.49
C GLY A 70 0.28 -18.10 -0.80
N PHE A 71 1.07 -18.74 -1.69
CA PHE A 71 0.96 -20.19 -1.93
C PHE A 71 1.35 -21.03 -0.70
N LEU A 72 2.39 -20.63 0.03
CA LEU A 72 2.84 -21.32 1.24
C LEU A 72 1.73 -21.32 2.32
N SER A 73 0.97 -20.22 2.44
CA SER A 73 -0.10 -20.08 3.43
C SER A 73 -1.27 -21.05 3.25
N ASN A 74 -1.34 -21.72 2.08
CA ASN A 74 -2.31 -22.82 1.84
C ASN A 74 -1.83 -24.18 2.42
N ARG A 75 -0.53 -24.30 2.71
CA ARG A 75 0.10 -25.55 3.19
C ARG A 75 0.56 -25.47 4.64
N VAL A 76 0.98 -24.30 5.07
CA VAL A 76 1.52 -24.05 6.41
C VAL A 76 0.49 -23.23 7.22
N PRO A 77 0.26 -23.56 8.49
CA PRO A 77 -0.64 -22.77 9.35
C PRO A 77 -0.21 -21.29 9.39
N THR A 78 -1.17 -20.38 9.16
CA THR A 78 -0.92 -18.94 9.09
C THR A 78 -0.30 -18.39 10.37
N ARG A 79 -0.57 -19.02 11.53
CA ARG A 79 0.04 -18.68 12.80
C ARG A 79 1.57 -18.66 12.74
N TRP A 80 2.18 -19.68 12.15
CA TRP A 80 3.66 -19.79 12.08
C TRP A 80 4.26 -18.88 11.03
N ILE A 81 3.56 -18.66 9.91
CA ILE A 81 3.99 -17.73 8.88
C ILE A 81 4.04 -16.30 9.45
N LEU A 82 2.97 -15.86 10.14
CA LEU A 82 2.90 -14.53 10.75
C LEU A 82 3.95 -14.36 11.85
N LEU A 83 4.21 -15.39 12.65
CA LEU A 83 5.28 -15.35 13.64
C LEU A 83 6.66 -15.21 12.99
N ALA A 84 6.95 -16.02 11.96
CA ALA A 84 8.21 -15.96 11.24
C ALA A 84 8.42 -14.57 10.59
N MET A 85 7.37 -13.99 10.04
CA MET A 85 7.40 -12.64 9.48
C MET A 85 7.71 -11.60 10.56
N GLY A 86 6.93 -11.55 11.65
CA GLY A 86 7.15 -10.61 12.75
C GLY A 86 8.53 -10.75 13.38
N ALA A 87 9.02 -12.00 13.57
CA ALA A 87 10.36 -12.26 14.09
C ALA A 87 11.46 -11.78 13.12
N SER A 88 11.30 -12.02 11.81
CA SER A 88 12.26 -11.55 10.80
C SER A 88 12.31 -10.02 10.75
N TRP A 89 11.16 -9.33 10.89
CA TRP A 89 11.15 -7.86 10.95
C TRP A 89 11.91 -7.36 12.18
N ALA A 90 11.60 -7.89 13.36
CA ALA A 90 12.28 -7.50 14.59
C ALA A 90 13.80 -7.73 14.51
N LEU A 91 14.23 -8.88 13.98
CA LEU A 91 15.64 -9.21 13.84
C LEU A 91 16.35 -8.32 12.81
N LEU A 92 15.70 -7.99 11.69
CA LEU A 92 16.29 -7.16 10.63
C LEU A 92 16.47 -5.70 11.02
N GLN A 93 15.78 -5.20 12.06
CA GLN A 93 16.02 -3.86 12.58
C GLN A 93 17.42 -3.74 13.20
N ILE A 94 17.93 -4.81 13.80
CA ILE A 94 19.24 -4.78 14.49
C ILE A 94 20.38 -4.47 13.50
N PRO A 95 20.60 -5.20 12.39
CA PRO A 95 21.65 -4.85 11.44
C PRO A 95 21.43 -3.49 10.77
N GLN A 96 20.19 -3.01 10.61
CA GLN A 96 19.93 -1.66 10.12
C GLN A 96 20.42 -0.58 11.10
N ALA A 97 20.26 -0.80 12.41
CA ALA A 97 20.79 0.11 13.45
C ALA A 97 22.32 0.21 13.43
N PHE A 98 23.02 -0.87 13.05
CA PHE A 98 24.47 -0.92 12.97
C PHE A 98 25.02 -0.67 11.54
N ALA A 99 24.18 -0.43 10.56
CA ALA A 99 24.61 -0.21 9.19
C ALA A 99 25.50 1.04 9.09
N THR A 100 26.67 0.87 8.46
CA THR A 100 27.65 1.93 8.19
C THR A 100 27.90 2.16 6.69
N SER A 101 27.27 1.36 5.83
CA SER A 101 27.39 1.47 4.39
C SER A 101 26.03 1.39 3.68
N ALA A 102 25.92 2.05 2.52
CA ALA A 102 24.73 2.00 1.68
C ALA A 102 24.37 0.56 1.28
N SER A 103 25.38 -0.28 0.99
CA SER A 103 25.18 -1.68 0.58
C SER A 103 24.61 -2.55 1.70
N ALA A 104 25.09 -2.37 2.95
CA ALA A 104 24.53 -3.07 4.10
C ALA A 104 23.08 -2.69 4.33
N LEU A 105 22.76 -1.38 4.28
CA LEU A 105 21.41 -0.88 4.45
C LEU A 105 20.49 -1.36 3.30
N LEU A 106 20.97 -1.35 2.06
CA LEU A 106 20.26 -1.87 0.90
C LEU A 106 19.90 -3.34 1.07
N LEU A 107 20.86 -4.19 1.46
CA LEU A 107 20.60 -5.61 1.69
C LEU A 107 19.53 -5.83 2.75
N CYS A 108 19.63 -5.11 3.89
CA CYS A 108 18.62 -5.16 4.95
C CYS A 108 17.24 -4.75 4.42
N ARG A 109 17.14 -3.69 3.60
CA ARG A 109 15.89 -3.20 3.02
C ARG A 109 15.27 -4.20 2.04
N VAL A 110 16.06 -4.83 1.18
CA VAL A 110 15.58 -5.87 0.23
C VAL A 110 15.03 -7.08 1.00
N VAL A 111 15.75 -7.56 2.00
CA VAL A 111 15.32 -8.72 2.80
C VAL A 111 14.09 -8.36 3.64
N LEU A 112 14.05 -7.16 4.24
CA LEU A 112 12.89 -6.68 5.00
C LEU A 112 11.66 -6.58 4.09
N GLY A 113 11.80 -6.02 2.88
CA GLY A 113 10.71 -5.93 1.91
C GLY A 113 10.18 -7.31 1.49
N ALA A 114 11.07 -8.29 1.32
CA ALA A 114 10.66 -9.67 1.07
C ALA A 114 9.91 -10.29 2.27
N ALA A 115 10.31 -9.99 3.48
CA ALA A 115 9.65 -10.47 4.68
C ALA A 115 8.30 -9.79 4.94
N GLU A 116 8.12 -8.53 4.53
CA GLU A 116 6.91 -7.75 4.76
C GLU A 116 5.83 -7.88 3.69
N GLY A 117 6.22 -8.15 2.43
CA GLY A 117 5.29 -8.22 1.31
C GLY A 117 4.02 -9.06 1.58
N PRO A 118 4.15 -10.27 2.13
CA PRO A 118 3.01 -11.15 2.36
C PRO A 118 2.10 -10.75 3.53
N SER A 119 2.44 -9.72 4.32
CA SER A 119 1.79 -9.43 5.61
C SER A 119 0.27 -9.26 5.52
N PHE A 120 -0.20 -8.45 4.59
CA PHE A 120 -1.63 -8.19 4.46
C PHE A 120 -2.42 -9.41 3.98
N PRO A 121 -2.07 -10.10 2.86
CA PRO A 121 -2.81 -11.26 2.41
C PRO A 121 -2.80 -12.42 3.42
N VAL A 122 -1.68 -12.67 4.11
CA VAL A 122 -1.61 -13.72 5.14
C VAL A 122 -2.43 -13.34 6.38
N SER A 123 -2.43 -12.07 6.78
CA SER A 123 -3.28 -11.57 7.87
C SER A 123 -4.76 -11.73 7.56
N VAL A 124 -5.19 -11.37 6.34
CA VAL A 124 -6.58 -11.54 5.90
C VAL A 124 -6.95 -13.03 5.81
N HIS A 125 -6.06 -13.87 5.29
CA HIS A 125 -6.27 -15.33 5.27
C HIS A 125 -6.43 -15.89 6.69
N SER A 126 -5.57 -15.51 7.63
CA SER A 126 -5.70 -15.88 9.04
C SER A 126 -7.02 -15.42 9.64
N LEU A 127 -7.43 -14.19 9.37
CA LEU A 127 -8.66 -13.59 9.85
C LEU A 127 -9.90 -14.34 9.38
N PHE A 128 -9.94 -14.77 8.10
CA PHE A 128 -11.07 -15.48 7.51
C PHE A 128 -11.34 -16.84 8.13
N LYS A 129 -10.38 -17.40 8.87
CA LYS A 129 -10.54 -18.63 9.67
C LYS A 129 -11.31 -18.40 10.99
N TRP A 130 -11.52 -17.14 11.38
CA TRP A 130 -12.18 -16.74 12.62
C TRP A 130 -13.58 -16.16 12.41
N PHE A 131 -13.87 -15.58 11.23
CA PHE A 131 -15.12 -14.89 10.95
C PHE A 131 -15.92 -15.56 9.84
N PRO A 132 -17.26 -15.73 10.03
CA PRO A 132 -18.17 -16.14 8.95
C PRO A 132 -18.13 -15.12 7.81
N ASP A 133 -18.46 -15.56 6.60
CA ASP A 133 -18.33 -14.74 5.37
C ASP A 133 -19.00 -13.37 5.46
N HIS A 134 -20.20 -13.29 6.04
CA HIS A 134 -20.99 -12.07 6.18
C HIS A 134 -20.43 -11.07 7.22
N MET A 135 -19.47 -11.50 8.06
CA MET A 135 -18.86 -10.65 9.11
C MET A 135 -17.42 -10.21 8.82
N ARG A 136 -16.84 -10.56 7.67
CA ARG A 136 -15.40 -10.35 7.36
C ARG A 136 -15.01 -8.92 7.07
N SER A 137 -15.95 -8.10 6.56
CA SER A 137 -15.62 -6.74 6.10
C SER A 137 -15.12 -5.83 7.21
N LEU A 138 -15.75 -5.84 8.38
CA LEU A 138 -15.37 -4.97 9.49
C LEU A 138 -13.99 -5.30 10.07
N PRO A 139 -13.65 -6.59 10.40
CA PRO A 139 -12.31 -6.91 10.88
C PRO A 139 -11.20 -6.59 9.87
N VAL A 140 -11.42 -6.79 8.57
CA VAL A 140 -10.45 -6.39 7.53
C VAL A 140 -10.26 -4.88 7.53
N ALA A 141 -11.34 -4.10 7.66
CA ALA A 141 -11.25 -2.65 7.76
C ALA A 141 -10.44 -2.21 9.00
N VAL A 142 -10.61 -2.88 10.14
CA VAL A 142 -9.84 -2.62 11.37
C VAL A 142 -8.34 -2.90 11.17
N ILE A 143 -7.97 -4.00 10.50
CA ILE A 143 -6.55 -4.28 10.17
C ILE A 143 -5.97 -3.16 9.28
N ASN A 144 -6.74 -2.68 8.30
CA ASN A 144 -6.30 -1.56 7.44
C ASN A 144 -6.09 -0.26 8.23
N GLN A 145 -6.87 0.01 9.28
CA GLN A 145 -6.63 1.16 10.15
C GLN A 145 -5.30 1.05 10.91
N GLY A 146 -4.81 -0.16 11.15
CA GLY A 146 -3.46 -0.38 11.68
C GLY A 146 -2.37 0.24 10.80
N ALA A 147 -2.50 0.14 9.48
CA ALA A 147 -1.57 0.77 8.54
C ALA A 147 -1.56 2.31 8.69
N VAL A 148 -2.73 2.93 8.75
CA VAL A 148 -2.85 4.40 8.95
C VAL A 148 -2.28 4.81 10.30
N ALA A 149 -2.61 4.06 11.36
CA ALA A 149 -2.07 4.29 12.70
C ALA A 149 -0.53 4.20 12.70
N GLY A 150 0.04 3.20 12.04
CA GLY A 150 1.50 3.04 11.91
C GLY A 150 2.16 4.25 11.25
N MET A 151 1.58 4.75 10.16
CA MET A 151 2.08 5.93 9.47
C MET A 151 2.01 7.20 10.33
N VAL A 152 0.89 7.40 11.03
CA VAL A 152 0.71 8.55 11.94
C VAL A 152 1.69 8.47 13.11
N LEU A 153 1.81 7.29 13.75
CA LEU A 153 2.76 7.06 14.85
C LEU A 153 4.20 7.25 14.39
N ALA A 154 4.56 6.83 13.17
CA ALA A 154 5.89 7.08 12.60
C ALA A 154 6.20 8.57 12.56
N GLY A 155 5.29 9.39 12.04
CA GLY A 155 5.47 10.84 11.99
C GLY A 155 5.59 11.50 13.38
N LEU A 156 4.87 10.99 14.38
CA LEU A 156 4.89 11.56 15.72
C LEU A 156 6.10 11.11 16.56
N LEU A 157 6.47 9.83 16.50
CA LEU A 157 7.43 9.23 17.42
C LEU A 157 8.86 9.23 16.86
N ILE A 158 9.05 8.88 15.58
CA ILE A 158 10.39 8.69 15.03
C ILE A 158 11.24 9.96 15.08
N PRO A 159 10.76 11.15 14.67
CA PRO A 159 11.57 12.37 14.79
C PRO A 159 11.87 12.76 16.25
N ALA A 160 10.91 12.55 17.15
CA ALA A 160 11.09 12.85 18.57
C ALA A 160 12.15 11.94 19.22
N ILE A 161 12.14 10.65 18.90
CA ILE A 161 13.14 9.68 19.34
C ILE A 161 14.51 10.04 18.73
N SER A 162 14.55 10.34 17.43
CA SER A 162 15.78 10.70 16.72
C SER A 162 16.45 11.94 17.31
N GLN A 163 15.65 12.96 17.62
CA GLN A 163 16.17 14.20 18.20
C GLN A 163 16.80 13.99 19.58
N ARG A 164 16.25 13.07 20.39
CA ARG A 164 16.69 12.88 21.78
C ARG A 164 17.79 11.83 21.93
N TRP A 165 17.75 10.75 21.15
CA TRP A 165 18.63 9.60 21.30
C TRP A 165 19.35 9.16 20.03
N GLY A 166 19.23 9.96 18.96
CA GLY A 166 19.80 9.63 17.66
C GLY A 166 18.90 8.72 16.81
N TRP A 167 19.11 8.78 15.49
CA TRP A 167 18.23 8.11 14.54
C TRP A 167 18.29 6.57 14.62
N ARG A 168 19.43 6.00 15.01
CA ARG A 168 19.62 4.55 15.18
C ARG A 168 18.72 3.94 16.25
N THR A 169 18.39 4.72 17.29
CA THR A 169 17.52 4.27 18.40
C THR A 169 16.15 3.84 17.90
N ASN A 170 15.65 4.43 16.81
CA ASN A 170 14.36 4.03 16.24
C ASN A 170 14.36 2.56 15.82
N PHE A 171 15.43 2.06 15.22
CA PHE A 171 15.54 0.66 14.83
C PHE A 171 15.56 -0.28 16.05
N PHE A 172 16.23 0.10 17.13
CA PHE A 172 16.16 -0.68 18.37
C PHE A 172 14.77 -0.68 18.97
N VAL A 173 14.08 0.45 18.97
CA VAL A 173 12.68 0.54 19.44
C VAL A 173 11.78 -0.35 18.59
N LEU A 174 11.93 -0.34 17.26
CA LEU A 174 11.16 -1.21 16.36
C LEU A 174 11.48 -2.69 16.59
N ALA A 175 12.74 -3.04 16.81
CA ALA A 175 13.13 -4.41 17.19
C ALA A 175 12.43 -4.87 18.47
N VAL A 176 12.42 -4.05 19.51
CA VAL A 176 11.76 -4.35 20.80
C VAL A 176 10.24 -4.47 20.62
N VAL A 177 9.61 -3.55 19.90
CA VAL A 177 8.16 -3.58 19.61
C VAL A 177 7.78 -4.82 18.80
N GLY A 178 8.59 -5.19 17.80
CA GLY A 178 8.42 -6.41 17.03
C GLY A 178 8.58 -7.67 17.87
N ALA A 179 9.59 -7.73 18.76
CA ALA A 179 9.79 -8.84 19.67
C ALA A 179 8.64 -8.97 20.68
N LEU A 180 8.15 -7.84 21.22
CA LEU A 180 6.97 -7.83 22.08
C LEU A 180 5.73 -8.36 21.37
N TRP A 181 5.51 -7.94 20.12
CA TRP A 181 4.42 -8.48 19.31
C TRP A 181 4.57 -9.99 19.11
N CYS A 182 5.77 -10.49 18.81
CA CYS A 182 6.03 -11.93 18.69
C CYS A 182 5.69 -12.68 19.97
N ALA A 183 6.05 -12.15 21.15
CA ALA A 183 5.71 -12.72 22.44
C ALA A 183 4.18 -12.78 22.66
N LEU A 184 3.48 -11.69 22.36
CA LEU A 184 2.01 -11.64 22.42
C LEU A 184 1.38 -12.62 21.43
N TRP A 185 1.95 -12.73 20.21
CA TRP A 185 1.47 -13.68 19.20
C TRP A 185 1.70 -15.14 19.62
N LEU A 186 2.81 -15.47 20.26
CA LEU A 186 3.07 -16.80 20.83
C LEU A 186 2.07 -17.16 21.93
N ALA A 187 1.73 -16.20 22.78
CA ALA A 187 0.79 -16.39 23.89
C ALA A 187 -0.67 -16.52 23.43
N PHE A 188 -1.12 -15.65 22.53
CA PHE A 188 -2.53 -15.51 22.17
C PHE A 188 -2.86 -15.88 20.73
N GLY A 189 -1.86 -15.90 19.81
CA GLY A 189 -2.04 -16.24 18.41
C GLY A 189 -2.42 -17.71 18.25
N ARG A 190 -3.55 -17.95 17.60
CA ARG A 190 -4.09 -19.30 17.36
C ARG A 190 -4.63 -19.40 15.93
N GLU A 191 -4.76 -20.64 15.45
CA GLU A 191 -5.42 -20.92 14.17
C GLU A 191 -6.95 -20.95 14.40
N GLY A 192 -7.70 -20.33 13.48
CA GLY A 192 -9.16 -20.29 13.58
C GLY A 192 -9.81 -21.63 13.25
N SER A 193 -10.93 -21.93 13.91
CA SER A 193 -11.63 -23.20 13.81
C SER A 193 -12.52 -23.35 12.58
N LEU A 194 -12.89 -22.25 11.91
CA LEU A 194 -13.81 -22.27 10.76
C LEU A 194 -13.19 -22.87 9.48
N ASP A 195 -11.87 -23.03 9.43
CA ASP A 195 -11.17 -23.65 8.30
C ASP A 195 -11.34 -25.19 8.26
N VAL A 196 -11.58 -25.80 9.41
CA VAL A 196 -11.79 -27.25 9.53
C VAL A 196 -13.09 -27.68 8.84
N MET A 197 -14.12 -26.84 8.84
CA MET A 197 -15.40 -27.12 8.18
C MET A 197 -15.32 -27.06 6.63
N ARG A 198 -14.37 -26.33 6.05
CA ARG A 198 -14.19 -26.27 4.58
C ARG A 198 -13.42 -27.46 4.01
N ARG A 199 -12.71 -28.23 4.86
CA ARG A 199 -11.95 -29.42 4.43
C ARG A 199 -12.78 -30.70 4.39
N THR A 200 -13.97 -30.71 4.96
CA THR A 200 -14.95 -31.77 4.68
C THR A 200 -15.46 -31.57 3.25
N PRO A 201 -15.46 -32.64 2.41
CA PRO A 201 -16.01 -32.54 1.07
C PRO A 201 -17.52 -32.23 1.20
N HIS A 202 -17.86 -30.96 1.14
CA HIS A 202 -19.22 -30.52 0.88
C HIS A 202 -19.48 -30.71 -0.60
N GLU A 203 -20.66 -31.20 -0.91
CA GLU A 203 -21.20 -31.36 -2.26
C GLU A 203 -20.78 -30.22 -3.17
N PRO A 204 -20.50 -30.48 -4.46
CA PRO A 204 -20.19 -29.44 -5.40
C PRO A 204 -21.28 -28.39 -5.32
N ALA A 205 -20.91 -27.18 -4.87
CA ALA A 205 -21.81 -26.04 -4.90
C ALA A 205 -22.46 -26.04 -6.28
N SER A 206 -23.79 -26.10 -6.30
CA SER A 206 -24.60 -26.13 -7.51
C SER A 206 -23.96 -25.18 -8.53
N ALA A 207 -23.44 -25.78 -9.59
CA ALA A 207 -22.75 -25.09 -10.67
C ALA A 207 -23.79 -24.25 -11.44
N GLY A 208 -24.15 -23.12 -10.85
CA GLY A 208 -24.56 -21.97 -11.63
C GLY A 208 -23.34 -21.66 -12.51
N ALA A 209 -23.47 -21.79 -13.81
CA ALA A 209 -22.45 -21.80 -14.82
C ALA A 209 -21.32 -20.81 -14.49
N ALA A 210 -20.26 -21.29 -13.82
CA ALA A 210 -19.06 -20.51 -13.58
C ALA A 210 -18.48 -20.25 -14.97
N ALA A 211 -18.52 -18.99 -15.39
CA ALA A 211 -18.01 -18.60 -16.68
C ALA A 211 -16.58 -19.14 -16.87
N ALA A 212 -16.30 -19.74 -18.01
CA ALA A 212 -15.03 -20.38 -18.30
C ALA A 212 -13.85 -19.41 -18.09
N PRO A 213 -12.72 -19.87 -17.53
CA PRO A 213 -11.56 -19.01 -17.32
C PRO A 213 -11.04 -18.50 -18.65
N LEU A 214 -10.76 -17.18 -18.70
CA LEU A 214 -10.20 -16.54 -19.88
C LEU A 214 -8.67 -16.75 -19.93
N PRO A 215 -8.06 -16.82 -21.11
CA PRO A 215 -6.60 -16.82 -21.21
C PRO A 215 -6.02 -15.56 -20.54
N TYR A 216 -5.05 -15.71 -19.65
CA TYR A 216 -4.40 -14.56 -18.96
C TYR A 216 -3.87 -13.53 -19.95
N ARG A 217 -3.33 -13.96 -21.09
CA ARG A 217 -2.89 -13.05 -22.15
C ARG A 217 -3.99 -12.06 -22.55
N ARG A 218 -5.23 -12.51 -22.69
CA ARG A 218 -6.36 -11.66 -23.06
C ARG A 218 -6.69 -10.66 -21.95
N ILE A 219 -6.63 -11.09 -20.69
CA ILE A 219 -6.87 -10.21 -19.53
C ILE A 219 -5.77 -9.16 -19.42
N LEU A 220 -4.52 -9.58 -19.51
CA LEU A 220 -3.36 -8.72 -19.31
C LEU A 220 -3.06 -7.78 -20.49
N THR A 221 -3.66 -8.00 -21.65
CA THR A 221 -3.57 -7.09 -22.80
C THR A 221 -4.81 -6.22 -22.98
N ASP A 222 -5.85 -6.38 -22.13
CA ASP A 222 -7.03 -5.53 -22.19
C ASP A 222 -6.72 -4.10 -21.74
N ALA A 223 -7.12 -3.12 -22.55
CA ALA A 223 -6.82 -1.72 -22.33
C ALA A 223 -7.43 -1.19 -21.03
N SER A 224 -8.59 -1.70 -20.57
CA SER A 224 -9.20 -1.31 -19.30
C SER A 224 -8.40 -1.86 -18.11
N VAL A 225 -7.95 -3.11 -18.18
CA VAL A 225 -7.11 -3.74 -17.14
C VAL A 225 -5.76 -3.02 -17.05
N LEU A 226 -5.11 -2.77 -18.19
CA LEU A 226 -3.84 -2.02 -18.25
C LEU A 226 -3.97 -0.60 -17.70
N SER A 227 -5.13 0.04 -17.94
CA SER A 227 -5.40 1.37 -17.36
C SER A 227 -5.47 1.34 -15.84
N VAL A 228 -6.08 0.30 -15.23
CA VAL A 228 -6.09 0.14 -13.76
C VAL A 228 -4.68 -0.14 -13.23
N PHE A 229 -3.89 -0.94 -13.94
CA PHE A 229 -2.49 -1.20 -13.57
C PHE A 229 -1.65 0.07 -13.59
N LEU A 230 -1.83 0.92 -14.61
CA LEU A 230 -1.14 2.21 -14.70
C LEU A 230 -1.56 3.16 -13.57
N LEU A 231 -2.86 3.26 -13.26
CA LEU A 231 -3.35 4.04 -12.12
C LEU A 231 -2.71 3.55 -10.81
N GLY A 232 -2.67 2.24 -10.60
CA GLY A 232 -2.02 1.63 -9.44
C GLY A 232 -0.53 1.94 -9.37
N PHE A 233 0.20 1.80 -10.48
CA PHE A 233 1.63 2.10 -10.58
C PHE A 233 1.94 3.54 -10.16
N VAL A 234 1.21 4.52 -10.72
CA VAL A 234 1.45 5.93 -10.43
C VAL A 234 1.02 6.31 -9.01
N ALA A 235 -0.05 5.70 -8.48
CA ALA A 235 -0.45 5.92 -7.10
C ALA A 235 0.57 5.35 -6.09
N TYR A 236 1.18 4.20 -6.37
CA TYR A 236 2.26 3.65 -5.54
C TYR A 236 3.57 4.41 -5.71
N TRP A 237 3.84 4.99 -6.90
CA TRP A 237 4.91 5.97 -7.08
C TRP A 237 4.75 7.14 -6.11
N LEU A 238 3.55 7.75 -6.09
CA LEU A 238 3.24 8.84 -5.15
C LEU A 238 3.32 8.39 -3.69
N LEU A 239 2.87 7.17 -3.37
CA LEU A 239 3.01 6.60 -2.03
C LEU A 239 4.49 6.47 -1.65
N GLY A 240 5.32 5.90 -2.53
CA GLY A 240 6.77 5.79 -2.33
C GLY A 240 7.44 7.15 -2.13
N GLN A 241 7.05 8.15 -2.94
CA GLN A 241 7.49 9.54 -2.76
C GLN A 241 7.08 10.10 -1.40
N THR A 242 5.82 9.91 -1.01
CA THR A 242 5.28 10.42 0.25
C THR A 242 6.00 9.83 1.47
N ILE A 243 6.19 8.51 1.52
CA ILE A 243 6.83 7.87 2.68
C ILE A 243 8.35 8.09 2.72
N THR A 244 9.00 8.36 1.59
CA THR A 244 10.46 8.50 1.51
C THR A 244 10.89 9.96 1.52
N TRP A 245 10.26 10.82 0.72
CA TRP A 245 10.74 12.16 0.42
C TRP A 245 9.94 13.30 1.06
N LEU A 246 8.67 13.07 1.44
CA LEU A 246 7.88 14.13 2.08
C LEU A 246 8.52 14.59 3.40
N PRO A 247 9.01 13.71 4.31
CA PRO A 247 9.68 14.18 5.54
C PRO A 247 10.89 15.08 5.23
N THR A 248 11.72 14.69 4.27
CA THR A 248 12.91 15.48 3.86
C THR A 248 12.50 16.79 3.19
N TYR A 249 11.47 16.81 2.35
CA TYR A 249 10.93 18.05 1.76
C TYR A 249 10.43 19.01 2.83
N LEU A 250 9.69 18.51 3.83
CA LEU A 250 9.22 19.34 4.95
C LEU A 250 10.40 19.93 5.75
N GLU A 251 11.44 19.13 6.00
CA GLU A 251 12.58 19.55 6.82
C GLU A 251 13.57 20.42 6.05
N LYS A 252 14.07 19.95 4.90
CA LYS A 252 15.11 20.64 4.12
C LYS A 252 14.56 21.58 3.06
N GLY A 253 13.41 21.25 2.48
CA GLY A 253 12.77 22.10 1.47
C GLY A 253 12.01 23.26 2.12
N LEU A 254 11.11 22.97 3.03
CA LEU A 254 10.23 24.00 3.62
C LEU A 254 10.76 24.59 4.93
N GLY A 255 11.86 24.08 5.47
CA GLY A 255 12.54 24.64 6.65
C GLY A 255 11.88 24.34 7.99
N PHE A 256 10.95 23.37 8.06
CA PHE A 256 10.39 22.95 9.34
C PHE A 256 11.43 22.15 10.14
N GLY A 257 11.43 22.28 11.47
CA GLY A 257 12.25 21.41 12.31
C GLY A 257 11.81 19.94 12.22
N SER A 258 12.70 18.99 12.49
CA SER A 258 12.47 17.55 12.31
C SER A 258 11.17 17.07 12.98
N VAL A 259 10.92 17.44 14.26
CA VAL A 259 9.69 17.08 14.97
C VAL A 259 8.43 17.71 14.36
N ALA A 260 8.51 18.96 13.90
CA ALA A 260 7.40 19.63 13.22
C ALA A 260 7.13 18.96 11.88
N SER A 261 8.15 18.60 11.11
CA SER A 261 8.04 17.85 9.86
C SER A 261 7.34 16.51 10.06
N GLY A 262 7.68 15.77 11.13
CA GLY A 262 7.00 14.52 11.47
C GLY A 262 5.52 14.72 11.82
N ARG A 263 5.19 15.75 12.59
CA ARG A 263 3.78 16.08 12.91
C ARG A 263 2.99 16.47 11.67
N LEU A 264 3.57 17.27 10.78
CA LEU A 264 2.94 17.65 9.52
C LEU A 264 2.75 16.44 8.60
N PHE A 265 3.74 15.54 8.52
CA PHE A 265 3.58 14.26 7.82
C PHE A 265 2.41 13.45 8.38
N ALA A 266 2.32 13.30 9.71
CA ALA A 266 1.22 12.61 10.37
C ALA A 266 -0.15 13.24 10.04
N LEU A 267 -0.23 14.57 9.99
CA LEU A 267 -1.45 15.30 9.59
C LEU A 267 -1.81 15.05 8.12
N VAL A 268 -0.83 15.06 7.21
CA VAL A 268 -1.05 14.75 5.78
C VAL A 268 -1.64 13.34 5.62
N ILE A 269 -1.09 12.36 6.34
CA ILE A 269 -1.59 10.99 6.30
C ILE A 269 -2.99 10.87 6.93
N ALA A 270 -3.20 11.48 8.09
CA ALA A 270 -4.49 11.44 8.78
C ALA A 270 -5.60 12.11 7.96
N PHE A 271 -5.26 13.19 7.23
CA PHE A 271 -6.21 13.90 6.37
C PHE A 271 -6.74 13.02 5.21
N ALA A 272 -5.96 12.11 4.69
CA ALA A 272 -6.37 11.26 3.58
C ALA A 272 -7.54 10.30 3.97
N ALA A 273 -7.63 9.87 5.22
CA ALA A 273 -8.64 8.89 5.65
C ALA A 273 -10.08 9.41 5.51
N PRO A 274 -10.48 10.55 6.09
CA PRO A 274 -11.83 11.09 5.93
C PRO A 274 -12.15 11.47 4.48
N VAL A 275 -11.16 11.96 3.72
CA VAL A 275 -11.34 12.26 2.28
C VAL A 275 -11.68 10.98 1.52
N ASN A 276 -10.91 9.90 1.71
CA ASN A 276 -11.17 8.62 1.04
C ASN A 276 -12.52 8.00 1.43
N ILE A 277 -12.95 8.13 2.70
CA ILE A 277 -14.28 7.68 3.14
C ILE A 277 -15.37 8.49 2.43
N GLY A 278 -15.25 9.81 2.40
CA GLY A 278 -16.23 10.70 1.73
C GLY A 278 -16.32 10.43 0.23
N LEU A 279 -15.18 10.26 -0.46
CA LEU A 279 -15.14 9.94 -1.88
C LEU A 279 -15.70 8.54 -2.17
N SER A 280 -15.48 7.56 -1.30
CA SER A 280 -16.08 6.24 -1.41
C SER A 280 -17.61 6.31 -1.26
N ALA A 281 -18.11 7.09 -0.30
CA ALA A 281 -19.53 7.32 -0.11
C ALA A 281 -20.14 8.02 -1.33
N LEU A 282 -19.43 9.01 -1.91
CA LEU A 282 -19.84 9.68 -3.15
C LEU A 282 -19.96 8.70 -4.32
N SER A 283 -18.94 7.88 -4.55
CA SER A 283 -18.94 6.83 -5.58
C SER A 283 -20.13 5.86 -5.42
N GLN A 284 -20.38 5.40 -4.20
CA GLN A 284 -21.53 4.53 -3.89
C GLN A 284 -22.87 5.24 -4.12
N ARG A 285 -22.99 6.52 -3.74
CA ARG A 285 -24.19 7.31 -3.98
C ARG A 285 -24.48 7.46 -5.47
N MET A 286 -23.47 7.76 -6.28
CA MET A 286 -23.60 7.84 -7.74
C MET A 286 -24.12 6.52 -8.33
N LEU A 287 -23.56 5.37 -7.90
CA LEU A 287 -24.05 4.05 -8.34
C LEU A 287 -25.51 3.80 -7.96
N ARG A 288 -25.91 4.16 -6.72
CA ARG A 288 -27.31 4.02 -6.26
C ARG A 288 -28.27 4.93 -7.05
N GLN A 289 -27.79 6.04 -7.56
CA GLN A 289 -28.55 6.98 -8.40
C GLN A 289 -28.60 6.56 -9.87
N GLY A 290 -28.03 5.39 -10.23
CA GLY A 290 -28.07 4.85 -11.58
C GLY A 290 -26.90 5.25 -12.48
N ALA A 291 -25.87 5.91 -11.93
CA ALA A 291 -24.64 6.17 -12.69
C ALA A 291 -23.92 4.85 -13.04
N THR A 292 -23.30 4.82 -14.21
CA THR A 292 -22.51 3.67 -14.65
C THR A 292 -21.26 3.50 -13.80
N SER A 293 -20.70 2.28 -13.75
CA SER A 293 -19.41 2.04 -13.07
C SER A 293 -18.30 2.90 -13.67
N ARG A 294 -18.34 3.17 -14.97
CA ARG A 294 -17.41 4.10 -15.62
C ARG A 294 -17.48 5.50 -15.03
N GLU A 295 -18.68 6.02 -14.81
CA GLU A 295 -18.87 7.38 -14.25
C GLU A 295 -18.50 7.43 -12.78
N ALA A 296 -19.04 6.52 -11.99
CA ALA A 296 -18.91 6.52 -10.52
C ALA A 296 -17.53 6.06 -10.02
N ARG A 297 -16.76 5.34 -10.83
CA ARG A 297 -15.44 4.80 -10.45
C ARG A 297 -14.33 5.31 -11.34
N ALA A 298 -14.34 4.99 -12.66
CA ALA A 298 -13.26 5.31 -13.56
C ALA A 298 -13.10 6.82 -13.79
N ARG A 299 -14.19 7.51 -14.18
CA ARG A 299 -14.16 8.98 -14.41
C ARG A 299 -13.91 9.74 -13.14
N LEU A 300 -14.61 9.39 -12.04
CA LEU A 300 -14.41 10.03 -10.75
C LEU A 300 -12.94 9.96 -10.31
N THR A 301 -12.34 8.78 -10.32
CA THR A 301 -10.93 8.58 -9.98
C THR A 301 -10.00 9.41 -10.85
N SER A 302 -10.23 9.41 -12.17
CA SER A 302 -9.39 10.15 -13.12
C SER A 302 -9.48 11.65 -12.93
N VAL A 303 -10.68 12.19 -12.72
CA VAL A 303 -10.90 13.62 -12.46
C VAL A 303 -10.22 14.05 -11.16
N LEU A 304 -10.38 13.26 -10.10
CA LEU A 304 -9.73 13.52 -8.81
C LEU A 304 -8.20 13.47 -8.92
N MET A 305 -7.67 12.53 -9.70
CA MET A 305 -6.23 12.42 -9.94
C MET A 305 -5.68 13.63 -10.72
N ILE A 306 -6.43 14.13 -11.72
CA ILE A 306 -6.08 15.37 -12.42
C ILE A 306 -6.15 16.58 -11.47
N ALA A 307 -7.19 16.68 -10.65
CA ALA A 307 -7.30 17.75 -9.66
C ALA A 307 -6.13 17.74 -8.67
N GLY A 308 -5.73 16.56 -8.18
CA GLY A 308 -4.54 16.39 -7.36
C GLY A 308 -3.24 16.79 -8.09
N ALA A 309 -3.10 16.40 -9.35
CA ALA A 309 -1.95 16.78 -10.17
C ALA A 309 -1.85 18.30 -10.40
N LEU A 310 -2.98 18.97 -10.61
CA LEU A 310 -3.01 20.43 -10.74
C LEU A 310 -2.57 21.13 -9.45
N LEU A 311 -2.94 20.62 -8.29
CA LEU A 311 -2.44 21.13 -7.01
C LEU A 311 -0.93 20.93 -6.86
N PHE A 312 -0.39 19.78 -7.28
CA PHE A 312 1.04 19.54 -7.30
C PHE A 312 1.78 20.46 -8.27
N PHE A 313 1.25 20.73 -9.45
CA PHE A 313 1.81 21.73 -10.36
C PHE A 313 1.76 23.15 -9.77
N ALA A 314 0.68 23.50 -9.08
CA ALA A 314 0.56 24.80 -8.42
C ALA A 314 1.66 25.00 -7.35
N MET A 315 2.03 23.94 -6.62
CA MET A 315 3.13 24.01 -5.65
C MET A 315 4.48 24.36 -6.28
N ALA A 316 4.72 23.94 -7.53
CA ALA A 316 5.96 24.21 -8.25
C ALA A 316 5.93 25.57 -9.01
N ALA A 317 4.73 26.02 -9.41
CA ALA A 317 4.56 27.18 -10.29
C ALA A 317 4.19 28.47 -9.55
N ILE A 318 3.60 28.37 -8.35
CA ILE A 318 3.07 29.51 -7.59
C ILE A 318 3.87 29.68 -6.30
N ASP A 319 4.16 30.92 -5.96
CA ASP A 319 4.86 31.26 -4.74
C ASP A 319 3.92 31.14 -3.52
N LEU A 320 3.86 29.95 -2.96
CA LEU A 320 3.02 29.59 -1.82
C LEU A 320 3.84 29.58 -0.53
N THR A 321 3.21 29.97 0.57
CA THR A 321 3.82 29.81 1.90
C THR A 321 4.05 28.33 2.22
N PRO A 322 5.04 27.99 3.08
CA PRO A 322 5.31 26.60 3.45
C PRO A 322 4.07 25.83 3.93
N MET A 323 3.19 26.45 4.71
CA MET A 323 1.97 25.82 5.20
C MET A 323 0.93 25.60 4.10
N GLN A 324 0.81 26.52 3.14
CA GLN A 324 -0.04 26.32 1.96
C GLN A 324 0.44 25.16 1.11
N LYS A 325 1.78 24.99 0.93
CA LYS A 325 2.36 23.85 0.23
C LYS A 325 2.04 22.53 0.92
N VAL A 326 2.12 22.48 2.26
CA VAL A 326 1.71 21.29 3.05
C VAL A 326 0.23 20.95 2.83
N PHE A 327 -0.65 21.95 2.86
CA PHE A 327 -2.09 21.74 2.63
C PHE A 327 -2.36 21.27 1.20
N CYS A 328 -1.76 21.90 0.19
CA CYS A 328 -1.85 21.47 -1.20
C CYS A 328 -1.38 20.01 -1.37
N TYR A 329 -0.25 19.64 -0.74
CA TYR A 329 0.26 18.28 -0.78
C TYR A 329 -0.73 17.28 -0.16
N ALA A 330 -1.31 17.61 1.01
CA ALA A 330 -2.26 16.74 1.69
C ALA A 330 -3.51 16.46 0.83
N VAL A 331 -4.09 17.52 0.25
CA VAL A 331 -5.25 17.40 -0.63
C VAL A 331 -4.89 16.65 -1.91
N ALA A 332 -3.80 17.03 -2.57
CA ALA A 332 -3.35 16.41 -3.81
C ALA A 332 -3.08 14.90 -3.65
N ALA A 333 -2.37 14.52 -2.58
CA ALA A 333 -2.08 13.12 -2.27
C ALA A 333 -3.35 12.32 -1.96
N ALA A 334 -4.27 12.87 -1.16
CA ALA A 334 -5.53 12.22 -0.83
C ALA A 334 -6.40 11.95 -2.07
N LEU A 335 -6.54 12.96 -2.96
CA LEU A 335 -7.29 12.82 -4.21
C LEU A 335 -6.65 11.80 -5.16
N SER A 336 -5.32 11.85 -5.31
CA SER A 336 -4.59 11.01 -6.28
C SER A 336 -4.50 9.54 -5.85
N THR A 337 -4.41 9.26 -4.54
CA THR A 337 -4.34 7.88 -4.02
C THR A 337 -5.69 7.19 -3.88
N PHE A 338 -6.80 7.90 -4.08
CA PHE A 338 -8.15 7.34 -4.02
C PHE A 338 -8.37 6.16 -4.99
N CYS A 339 -7.67 6.15 -6.12
CA CYS A 339 -7.72 5.04 -7.08
C CYS A 339 -7.38 3.68 -6.45
N LEU A 340 -6.51 3.62 -5.44
CA LEU A 340 -6.14 2.39 -4.74
C LEU A 340 -7.33 1.74 -4.03
N THR A 341 -8.29 2.54 -3.59
CA THR A 341 -9.54 2.06 -2.98
C THR A 341 -10.48 1.43 -4.00
N LEU A 342 -10.55 1.97 -5.21
CA LEU A 342 -11.49 1.51 -6.24
C LEU A 342 -10.91 0.49 -7.23
N ALA A 343 -9.58 0.41 -7.36
CA ALA A 343 -8.93 -0.50 -8.30
C ALA A 343 -9.36 -1.97 -8.15
N PRO A 344 -9.42 -2.56 -6.94
CA PRO A 344 -9.89 -3.94 -6.78
C PRO A 344 -11.34 -4.13 -7.22
N ALA A 345 -12.21 -3.16 -6.97
CA ALA A 345 -13.62 -3.21 -7.37
C ALA A 345 -13.78 -3.14 -8.90
N MET A 346 -13.03 -2.26 -9.57
CA MET A 346 -13.03 -2.15 -11.02
C MET A 346 -12.51 -3.43 -11.69
N LEU A 347 -11.41 -4.00 -11.18
CA LEU A 347 -10.88 -5.27 -11.68
C LEU A 347 -11.87 -6.43 -11.45
N ALA A 348 -12.55 -6.47 -10.30
CA ALA A 348 -13.52 -7.50 -9.99
C ALA A 348 -14.75 -7.49 -10.91
N GLU A 349 -15.09 -6.36 -11.50
CA GLU A 349 -16.17 -6.26 -12.50
C GLU A 349 -15.73 -6.78 -13.88
N MET A 350 -14.48 -6.58 -14.25
CA MET A 350 -13.97 -6.91 -15.58
C MET A 350 -13.56 -8.38 -15.74
N VAL A 351 -13.17 -9.05 -14.63
CA VAL A 351 -12.48 -10.35 -14.64
C VAL A 351 -13.37 -11.45 -14.04
N PRO A 352 -13.34 -12.69 -14.59
CA PRO A 352 -14.05 -13.84 -14.05
C PRO A 352 -13.77 -14.08 -12.57
N LEU A 353 -14.77 -14.53 -11.81
CA LEU A 353 -14.68 -14.74 -10.37
C LEU A 353 -13.46 -15.61 -9.98
N ALA A 354 -13.20 -16.68 -10.73
CA ALA A 354 -12.08 -17.59 -10.48
C ALA A 354 -10.69 -16.96 -10.66
N GLN A 355 -10.59 -15.85 -11.40
CA GLN A 355 -9.32 -15.20 -11.75
C GLN A 355 -9.12 -13.84 -11.07
N ARG A 356 -10.14 -13.34 -10.34
CA ARG A 356 -10.09 -12.02 -9.67
C ARG A 356 -8.90 -11.88 -8.72
N GLY A 357 -8.68 -12.89 -7.89
CA GLY A 357 -7.57 -12.86 -6.93
C GLY A 357 -6.21 -12.73 -7.61
N SER A 358 -5.97 -13.50 -8.67
CA SER A 358 -4.72 -13.46 -9.42
C SER A 358 -4.50 -12.11 -10.10
N VAL A 359 -5.54 -11.52 -10.71
CA VAL A 359 -5.41 -10.23 -11.41
C VAL A 359 -5.22 -9.08 -10.42
N ILE A 360 -5.88 -9.09 -9.26
CA ILE A 360 -5.66 -8.12 -8.19
C ILE A 360 -4.21 -8.25 -7.64
N ALA A 361 -3.70 -9.47 -7.50
CA ALA A 361 -2.31 -9.69 -7.09
C ALA A 361 -1.31 -9.15 -8.12
N ILE A 362 -1.55 -9.37 -9.42
CA ILE A 362 -0.74 -8.81 -10.50
C ILE A 362 -0.79 -7.28 -10.48
N ASN A 363 -1.99 -6.68 -10.28
CA ASN A 363 -2.12 -5.23 -10.12
C ASN A 363 -1.26 -4.71 -8.96
N THR A 364 -1.29 -5.38 -7.82
CA THR A 364 -0.45 -4.99 -6.67
C THR A 364 1.04 -5.13 -6.98
N ALA A 365 1.43 -6.17 -7.71
CA ALA A 365 2.81 -6.37 -8.15
C ALA A 365 3.28 -5.25 -9.09
N VAL A 366 2.49 -4.90 -10.10
CA VAL A 366 2.79 -3.78 -11.01
C VAL A 366 2.81 -2.46 -10.26
N ALA A 367 1.85 -2.23 -9.38
CA ALA A 367 1.80 -1.02 -8.56
C ALA A 367 3.06 -0.85 -7.71
N SER A 368 3.55 -1.92 -7.05
CA SER A 368 4.73 -1.86 -6.20
C SER A 368 6.01 -1.48 -6.95
N LEU A 369 6.08 -1.71 -8.27
CA LEU A 369 7.19 -1.20 -9.10
C LEU A 369 7.23 0.33 -9.10
N GLY A 370 6.09 1.01 -9.01
CA GLY A 370 6.04 2.46 -8.84
C GLY A 370 6.75 2.92 -7.57
N ALA A 371 6.50 2.25 -6.45
CA ALA A 371 7.16 2.54 -5.18
C ALA A 371 8.64 2.09 -5.15
N ALA A 372 9.03 1.11 -6.00
CA ALA A 372 10.42 0.70 -6.15
C ALA A 372 11.25 1.73 -6.94
N ILE A 373 10.69 2.24 -8.02
CA ILE A 373 11.39 3.11 -8.98
C ILE A 373 11.28 4.58 -8.56
N GLY A 374 10.12 5.00 -8.07
CA GLY A 374 9.82 6.41 -7.74
C GLY A 374 10.86 7.06 -6.83
N PRO A 375 11.15 6.52 -5.65
CA PRO A 375 12.11 7.13 -4.73
C PRO A 375 13.50 7.32 -5.33
N ALA A 376 13.97 6.39 -6.15
CA ALA A 376 15.28 6.46 -6.80
C ALA A 376 15.34 7.58 -7.86
N LEU A 377 14.32 7.69 -8.71
CA LEU A 377 14.25 8.74 -9.72
C LEU A 377 14.06 10.13 -9.10
N ILE A 378 13.22 10.23 -8.07
CA ILE A 378 13.04 11.46 -7.30
C ILE A 378 14.35 11.89 -6.66
N GLY A 379 15.10 10.94 -6.07
CA GLY A 379 16.40 11.22 -5.50
C GLY A 379 17.40 11.77 -6.52
N ARG A 380 17.41 11.24 -7.74
CA ARG A 380 18.24 11.79 -8.85
C ARG A 380 17.83 13.21 -9.24
N ILE A 381 16.52 13.49 -9.31
CA ILE A 381 16.03 14.84 -9.60
C ILE A 381 16.46 15.80 -8.49
N VAL A 382 16.23 15.45 -7.24
CA VAL A 382 16.62 16.28 -6.08
C VAL A 382 18.12 16.53 -6.07
N GLU A 383 18.96 15.55 -6.41
CA GLU A 383 20.41 15.71 -6.50
C GLU A 383 20.80 16.62 -7.66
N SER A 384 20.22 16.42 -8.85
CA SER A 384 20.54 17.22 -10.04
C SER A 384 20.17 18.69 -9.91
N TYR A 385 19.12 18.99 -9.14
CA TYR A 385 18.64 20.35 -8.88
C TYR A 385 18.96 20.84 -7.47
N ALA A 386 19.87 20.18 -6.73
CA ALA A 386 20.21 20.51 -5.34
C ALA A 386 20.51 22.00 -5.09
N PRO A 387 21.18 22.75 -6.00
CA PRO A 387 21.43 24.19 -5.79
C PRO A 387 20.16 25.04 -5.67
N THR A 388 19.02 24.55 -6.15
CA THR A 388 17.73 25.28 -6.10
C THR A 388 16.98 25.10 -4.76
N GLY A 389 17.53 24.34 -3.81
CA GLY A 389 16.93 24.15 -2.48
C GLY A 389 15.56 23.45 -2.52
N ALA A 390 14.53 24.13 -2.00
CA ALA A 390 13.15 23.62 -1.98
C ALA A 390 12.63 23.24 -3.38
N HIS A 391 13.00 24.03 -4.38
CA HIS A 391 12.50 23.86 -5.75
C HIS A 391 12.93 22.53 -6.37
N ALA A 392 14.05 21.94 -5.94
CA ALA A 392 14.47 20.60 -6.39
C ALA A 392 13.41 19.53 -6.06
N TYR A 393 12.80 19.59 -4.88
CA TYR A 393 11.71 18.68 -4.49
C TYR A 393 10.43 18.99 -5.26
N GLU A 394 10.14 20.25 -5.53
CA GLU A 394 8.95 20.69 -6.26
C GLU A 394 9.01 20.28 -7.73
N ILE A 395 10.18 20.28 -8.35
CA ILE A 395 10.39 19.70 -9.69
C ILE A 395 10.06 18.19 -9.66
N ALA A 396 10.52 17.46 -8.66
CA ALA A 396 10.21 16.04 -8.53
C ALA A 396 8.70 15.79 -8.31
N ILE A 397 8.04 16.67 -7.56
CA ILE A 397 6.57 16.65 -7.38
C ILE A 397 5.87 16.95 -8.69
N ALA A 398 6.36 17.91 -9.49
CA ALA A 398 5.80 18.23 -10.81
C ALA A 398 5.94 17.05 -11.80
N VAL A 399 7.05 16.32 -11.77
CA VAL A 399 7.21 15.08 -12.57
C VAL A 399 6.16 14.03 -12.14
N THR A 400 5.92 13.86 -10.85
CA THR A 400 4.86 12.99 -10.34
C THR A 400 3.48 13.47 -10.81
N ALA A 401 3.23 14.79 -10.79
CA ALA A 401 1.98 15.37 -11.32
C ALA A 401 1.78 15.05 -12.81
N ALA A 402 2.83 15.14 -13.62
CA ALA A 402 2.77 14.76 -15.03
C ALA A 402 2.39 13.28 -15.22
N LEU A 403 2.98 12.38 -14.43
CA LEU A 403 2.63 10.96 -14.46
C LEU A 403 1.17 10.72 -14.05
N LEU A 404 0.66 11.44 -13.04
CA LEU A 404 -0.74 11.38 -12.59
C LEU A 404 -1.69 11.81 -13.72
N VAL A 405 -1.38 12.91 -14.41
CA VAL A 405 -2.17 13.39 -15.56
C VAL A 405 -2.20 12.35 -16.68
N VAL A 406 -1.03 11.82 -17.07
CA VAL A 406 -0.94 10.79 -18.11
C VAL A 406 -1.78 9.57 -17.75
N ALA A 407 -1.64 9.04 -16.54
CA ALA A 407 -2.41 7.89 -16.08
C ALA A 407 -3.92 8.17 -16.08
N ALA A 408 -4.32 9.35 -15.61
CA ALA A 408 -5.72 9.76 -15.59
C ALA A 408 -6.32 9.92 -17.00
N LEU A 409 -5.60 10.51 -17.95
CA LEU A 409 -6.04 10.65 -19.33
C LEU A 409 -6.15 9.30 -20.04
N VAL A 410 -5.19 8.40 -19.81
CA VAL A 410 -5.25 7.01 -20.27
C VAL A 410 -6.50 6.32 -19.73
N ALA A 411 -6.78 6.44 -18.44
CA ALA A 411 -7.97 5.87 -17.82
C ALA A 411 -9.27 6.48 -18.33
N LEU A 412 -9.35 7.80 -18.51
CA LEU A 412 -10.52 8.47 -19.10
C LEU A 412 -10.84 7.95 -20.50
N ARG A 413 -9.81 7.63 -21.28
CA ARG A 413 -9.97 7.17 -22.68
C ARG A 413 -10.33 5.70 -22.79
N TRP A 414 -9.70 4.83 -22.01
CA TRP A 414 -9.76 3.38 -22.23
C TRP A 414 -10.39 2.58 -21.10
N LEU A 415 -10.52 3.12 -19.87
CA LEU A 415 -11.07 2.37 -18.74
C LEU A 415 -12.62 2.32 -18.81
N HIS A 416 -13.15 1.11 -19.01
CA HIS A 416 -14.57 0.82 -19.07
C HIS A 416 -14.88 -0.41 -18.18
N PRO A 417 -15.07 -0.25 -16.88
CA PRO A 417 -15.29 -1.38 -15.97
C PRO A 417 -16.53 -2.22 -16.32
N GLU A 418 -17.59 -1.57 -16.80
CA GLU A 418 -18.84 -2.24 -17.19
C GLU A 418 -18.71 -3.15 -18.44
N ARG A 419 -17.65 -3.02 -19.22
CA ARG A 419 -17.40 -3.89 -20.38
C ARG A 419 -16.71 -5.17 -19.91
N SER A 420 -17.49 -6.12 -19.39
CA SER A 420 -16.97 -7.42 -18.99
C SER A 420 -16.23 -8.10 -20.13
N LEU A 421 -15.07 -8.65 -19.86
CA LEU A 421 -14.29 -9.44 -20.84
C LEU A 421 -15.04 -10.69 -21.31
N HIS A 422 -16.06 -11.16 -20.55
CA HIS A 422 -16.93 -12.26 -20.94
C HIS A 422 -17.86 -11.91 -22.13
N THR A 423 -18.53 -10.77 -22.07
CA THR A 423 -19.46 -10.34 -23.12
C THR A 423 -18.77 -10.07 -24.44
N ARG A 424 -17.48 -9.71 -24.44
CA ARG A 424 -16.67 -9.56 -25.66
C ARG A 424 -16.29 -10.91 -26.29
N GLY A 425 -16.29 -12.01 -25.52
CA GLY A 425 -15.99 -13.35 -26.04
C GLY A 425 -17.16 -13.97 -26.82
N GLU A 426 -18.37 -13.70 -26.37
CA GLU A 426 -19.58 -14.20 -27.03
C GLU A 426 -19.87 -13.45 -28.34
N ALA A 427 -19.55 -12.14 -28.43
CA ALA A 427 -19.72 -11.33 -29.63
C ALA A 427 -18.71 -11.66 -30.75
N THR A 428 -17.66 -12.42 -30.48
CA THR A 428 -16.63 -12.83 -31.47
C THR A 428 -16.69 -14.31 -31.84
N ALA A 429 -17.59 -15.09 -31.24
CA ALA A 429 -17.86 -16.44 -31.73
C ALA A 429 -18.64 -16.35 -33.04
N PRO A 430 -18.13 -16.89 -34.18
CA PRO A 430 -18.92 -16.93 -35.40
C PRO A 430 -20.18 -17.74 -35.13
N LEU A 431 -21.33 -17.17 -35.49
CA LEU A 431 -22.58 -17.93 -35.62
C LEU A 431 -22.33 -19.02 -36.67
N THR A 432 -21.81 -20.15 -36.24
CA THR A 432 -21.84 -21.36 -37.07
C THR A 432 -23.26 -21.88 -37.03
N ALA A 433 -23.97 -21.60 -38.11
CA ALA A 433 -25.25 -22.21 -38.44
C ALA A 433 -25.09 -23.73 -38.71
#